data_31b9fa0bc36ea1f09a8eaa4d0595ab6e
#
_entry.id   31b9fa0bc36ea1f09a8eaa4d0595ab6e
#
_cell.length_a   1.000
_cell.length_b   1.000
_cell.length_c   1.000
_cell.angle_alpha   90.00
_cell.angle_beta   90.00
_cell.angle_gamma   90.00
#
_symmetry.space_group_name_H-M   'P 1'
#
loop_
_entity.id
_entity.type
_entity.pdbx_description
1 polymer ?
#
loop_
_entity_poly.entity_id
_entity_poly.type
_entity_poly.pdbx_seq_one_letter_code
_entity_poly.pdbx_strand_id
1 'polypeptide(L)'
;MVGSGSVLAWQYAGTDAVAHREQRAAVAVIEREWQSDSAIAGSPTTAPVPARASQRAIIRIPRFGKEYAVPIRQGVGADVLADGFGHYPGSAAPGQVGNYAITAHRVTHGEPLRAMPDLQPGDKVIVETATAVYTYVLDTGGDDLVVDKSGVWTIQPHPHNPSGGVQPPRSAGDRLITLTTCASLVHTDDRMIAFGHLLSTTRKS
;
A
#
# COMPACT_ATOMS: atom_id res chain seq x y z
N MET A 1 4.32 42.77 -10.52
CA MET A 1 3.75 41.80 -9.55
C MET A 1 3.85 40.42 -10.17
N VAL A 2 4.99 39.75 -9.92
CA VAL A 2 5.29 38.37 -10.38
C VAL A 2 5.83 37.67 -9.14
N GLY A 3 5.19 36.64 -8.61
CA GLY A 3 5.87 35.89 -7.58
C GLY A 3 5.10 34.94 -6.66
N SER A 4 3.78 34.88 -6.66
CA SER A 4 3.09 33.98 -5.70
C SER A 4 2.89 32.54 -6.18
N GLY A 5 2.82 32.31 -7.49
CA GLY A 5 2.60 30.95 -8.06
C GLY A 5 3.86 30.09 -8.08
N SER A 6 5.04 30.69 -8.21
CA SER A 6 6.31 29.95 -8.33
C SER A 6 6.79 29.36 -7.02
N VAL A 7 6.49 29.99 -5.89
CA VAL A 7 6.94 29.54 -4.56
C VAL A 7 6.15 28.30 -4.10
N LEU A 8 4.84 28.28 -4.37
CA LEU A 8 3.99 27.12 -4.04
C LEU A 8 4.38 25.88 -4.87
N ALA A 9 4.58 26.03 -6.18
CA ALA A 9 5.01 24.93 -7.04
C ALA A 9 6.37 24.36 -6.63
N TRP A 10 7.30 25.23 -6.16
CA TRP A 10 8.62 24.82 -5.69
C TRP A 10 8.56 24.08 -4.34
N GLN A 11 7.67 24.49 -3.45
CA GLN A 11 7.47 23.81 -2.15
C GLN A 11 6.91 22.40 -2.34
N TYR A 12 5.95 22.20 -3.24
CA TYR A 12 5.39 20.87 -3.50
C TYR A 12 6.38 19.95 -4.20
N ALA A 13 7.04 20.38 -5.27
CA ALA A 13 8.00 19.56 -6.00
C ALA A 13 9.27 19.23 -5.17
N GLY A 14 9.70 20.12 -4.28
CA GLY A 14 10.83 19.90 -3.40
C GLY A 14 10.55 18.88 -2.30
N THR A 15 9.38 18.91 -1.70
CA THR A 15 8.97 17.96 -0.65
C THR A 15 8.76 16.56 -1.20
N ASP A 16 8.25 16.41 -2.43
CA ASP A 16 8.05 15.10 -3.05
C ASP A 16 9.37 14.42 -3.41
N ALA A 17 10.36 15.18 -3.92
CA ALA A 17 11.68 14.63 -4.21
C ALA A 17 12.41 14.15 -2.94
N VAL A 18 12.23 14.84 -1.82
CA VAL A 18 12.77 14.42 -0.52
C VAL A 18 12.06 13.15 -0.04
N ALA A 19 10.73 13.14 -0.05
CA ALA A 19 9.94 12.00 0.37
C ALA A 19 10.26 10.74 -0.46
N HIS A 20 10.43 10.85 -1.78
CA HIS A 20 10.85 9.74 -2.63
C HIS A 20 12.25 9.20 -2.29
N ARG A 21 13.19 10.07 -1.87
CA ARG A 21 14.51 9.63 -1.41
C ARG A 21 14.42 8.90 -0.09
N GLU A 22 13.63 9.42 0.84
CA GLU A 22 13.42 8.83 2.16
C GLU A 22 12.71 7.47 2.05
N GLN A 23 11.69 7.35 1.20
CA GLN A 23 11.01 6.08 0.93
C GLN A 23 11.98 5.04 0.34
N ARG A 24 12.81 5.40 -0.64
CA ARG A 24 13.84 4.50 -1.19
C ARG A 24 14.88 4.11 -0.16
N ALA A 25 15.33 5.06 0.67
CA ALA A 25 16.25 4.77 1.75
C ALA A 25 15.63 3.81 2.79
N ALA A 26 14.35 4.02 3.15
CA ALA A 26 13.61 3.15 4.05
C ALA A 26 13.46 1.72 3.48
N VAL A 27 13.14 1.58 2.20
CA VAL A 27 13.10 0.29 1.50
C VAL A 27 14.45 -0.42 1.58
N ALA A 28 15.55 0.27 1.26
CA ALA A 28 16.89 -0.30 1.32
C ALA A 28 17.33 -0.70 2.75
N VAL A 29 16.84 0.00 3.78
CA VAL A 29 17.07 -0.38 5.19
C VAL A 29 16.29 -1.66 5.50
N ILE A 30 15.01 -1.73 5.14
CA ILE A 30 14.16 -2.89 5.38
C ILE A 30 14.74 -4.14 4.70
N GLU A 31 15.15 -4.03 3.44
CA GLU A 31 15.75 -5.14 2.68
C GLU A 31 17.05 -5.64 3.33
N ARG A 32 17.90 -4.72 3.82
CA ARG A 32 19.14 -5.09 4.54
C ARG A 32 18.85 -5.78 5.88
N GLU A 33 17.88 -5.30 6.65
CA GLU A 33 17.42 -5.95 7.87
C GLU A 33 16.98 -7.39 7.60
N TRP A 34 16.16 -7.62 6.56
CA TRP A 34 15.72 -8.96 6.17
C TRP A 34 16.86 -9.89 5.77
N GLN A 35 17.87 -9.37 5.04
CA GLN A 35 19.06 -10.14 4.68
C GLN A 35 19.87 -10.53 5.92
N SER A 36 20.01 -9.61 6.89
CA SER A 36 20.73 -9.87 8.13
C SER A 36 20.03 -10.93 8.99
N ASP A 37 18.70 -10.84 9.10
CA ASP A 37 17.90 -11.79 9.87
C ASP A 37 17.94 -13.19 9.24
N SER A 38 17.94 -13.29 7.90
CA SER A 38 18.08 -14.56 7.18
C SER A 38 19.47 -15.18 7.41
N ALA A 39 20.53 -14.37 7.44
CA ALA A 39 21.90 -14.86 7.71
C ALA A 39 22.05 -15.40 9.14
N ILE A 40 21.36 -14.80 10.12
CA ILE A 40 21.36 -15.24 11.52
C ILE A 40 20.50 -16.50 11.71
N ALA A 41 19.37 -16.61 10.99
CA ALA A 41 18.48 -17.77 11.04
C ALA A 41 19.14 -19.06 10.49
N GLY A 42 20.19 -18.94 9.68
CA GLY A 42 21.03 -20.05 9.24
C GLY A 42 21.96 -20.63 10.35
N SER A 43 22.04 -19.99 11.51
CA SER A 43 22.67 -20.52 12.74
C SER A 43 21.60 -21.15 13.63
N PRO A 44 21.87 -22.30 14.29
CA PRO A 44 20.87 -23.03 15.07
C PRO A 44 20.55 -22.35 16.40
N THR A 45 20.16 -21.09 16.37
CA THR A 45 19.72 -20.37 17.58
C THR A 45 18.24 -20.05 17.40
N THR A 46 17.41 -20.68 18.21
CA THR A 46 15.94 -20.52 18.30
C THR A 46 15.58 -19.16 18.91
N ALA A 47 15.97 -18.07 18.30
CA ALA A 47 15.52 -16.74 18.70
C ALA A 47 14.26 -16.38 17.91
N PRO A 48 13.16 -15.95 18.57
CA PRO A 48 11.98 -15.47 17.87
C PRO A 48 12.35 -14.24 17.01
N VAL A 49 11.91 -14.22 15.76
CA VAL A 49 12.03 -13.05 14.87
C VAL A 49 11.49 -11.84 15.64
N PRO A 50 12.26 -10.75 15.79
CA PRO A 50 11.78 -9.58 16.51
C PRO A 50 10.43 -9.11 15.92
N ALA A 51 9.45 -8.89 16.78
CA ALA A 51 8.09 -8.48 16.37
C ALA A 51 8.07 -7.23 15.46
N ARG A 52 9.14 -6.42 15.47
CA ARG A 52 9.32 -5.26 14.58
C ARG A 52 9.61 -5.63 13.14
N ALA A 53 10.31 -6.72 12.85
CA ALA A 53 10.62 -7.15 11.48
C ALA A 53 9.37 -7.72 10.79
N SER A 54 8.44 -8.32 11.54
CA SER A 54 7.19 -8.86 11.02
C SER A 54 6.13 -7.80 10.69
N GLN A 55 6.32 -6.55 11.15
CA GLN A 55 5.36 -5.46 10.95
C GLN A 55 5.70 -4.55 9.77
N ARG A 56 6.81 -4.79 9.07
CA ARG A 56 7.24 -4.02 7.91
C ARG A 56 7.06 -4.83 6.65
N ALA A 57 6.51 -4.20 5.63
CA ALA A 57 6.40 -4.78 4.30
C ALA A 57 6.80 -3.72 3.26
N ILE A 58 7.04 -4.16 2.04
CA ILE A 58 7.30 -3.30 0.89
C ILE A 58 6.22 -3.61 -0.15
N ILE A 59 5.60 -2.57 -0.70
CA ILE A 59 4.70 -2.70 -1.83
C ILE A 59 5.40 -2.34 -3.11
N ARG A 60 5.17 -3.15 -4.17
CA ARG A 60 5.56 -2.86 -5.54
C ARG A 60 4.33 -2.94 -6.44
N ILE A 61 4.16 -1.95 -7.29
CA ILE A 61 3.07 -1.90 -8.28
C ILE A 61 3.72 -1.69 -9.66
N PRO A 62 3.91 -2.76 -10.45
CA PRO A 62 4.63 -2.67 -11.74
C PRO A 62 4.05 -1.65 -12.71
N ARG A 63 2.74 -1.40 -12.66
CA ARG A 63 2.06 -0.34 -13.44
C ARG A 63 2.65 1.04 -13.17
N PHE A 64 3.10 1.33 -11.96
CA PHE A 64 3.69 2.62 -11.57
C PHE A 64 5.18 2.73 -11.93
N GLY A 65 5.76 1.63 -12.43
CA GLY A 65 7.16 1.58 -12.86
C GLY A 65 7.92 0.41 -12.23
N LYS A 66 8.98 -0.03 -12.91
CA LYS A 66 9.80 -1.17 -12.46
C LYS A 66 10.48 -0.94 -11.11
N GLU A 67 10.86 0.32 -10.85
CA GLU A 67 11.55 0.72 -9.62
C GLU A 67 10.60 1.19 -8.51
N TYR A 68 9.28 1.11 -8.77
CA TYR A 68 8.31 1.51 -7.77
C TYR A 68 8.36 0.55 -6.58
N ALA A 69 8.79 1.08 -5.43
CA ALA A 69 8.86 0.37 -4.16
C ALA A 69 8.64 1.36 -3.02
N VAL A 70 7.66 1.09 -2.16
CA VAL A 70 7.29 1.96 -1.05
C VAL A 70 7.11 1.12 0.21
N PRO A 71 7.58 1.59 1.39
CA PRO A 71 7.38 0.86 2.63
C PRO A 71 5.91 0.85 3.04
N ILE A 72 5.48 -0.24 3.70
CA ILE A 72 4.21 -0.34 4.39
C ILE A 72 4.50 -0.44 5.88
N ARG A 73 3.81 0.35 6.68
CA ARG A 73 3.88 0.35 8.15
C ARG A 73 2.51 0.08 8.74
N GLN A 74 2.51 -0.40 9.97
CA GLN A 74 1.26 -0.62 10.72
C GLN A 74 0.66 0.70 11.18
N GLY A 75 -0.65 0.86 11.01
CA GLY A 75 -1.38 2.08 11.35
C GLY A 75 -1.67 2.98 10.15
N VAL A 76 -2.52 3.97 10.35
CA VAL A 76 -2.94 4.95 9.33
C VAL A 76 -2.86 6.39 9.86
N GLY A 77 -2.07 6.62 10.90
CA GLY A 77 -1.79 7.96 11.43
C GLY A 77 -0.96 8.80 10.46
N ALA A 78 -0.98 10.11 10.64
CA ALA A 78 -0.28 11.04 9.76
C ALA A 78 1.23 10.77 9.68
N ASP A 79 1.85 10.35 10.79
CA ASP A 79 3.25 9.97 10.89
C ASP A 79 3.59 8.72 10.07
N VAL A 80 2.66 7.74 10.04
CA VAL A 80 2.81 6.53 9.22
C VAL A 80 2.68 6.86 7.75
N LEU A 81 1.66 7.63 7.37
CA LEU A 81 1.36 7.98 5.99
C LEU A 81 2.38 8.95 5.38
N ALA A 82 3.09 9.72 6.20
CA ALA A 82 4.20 10.54 5.74
C ALA A 82 5.36 9.70 5.16
N ASP A 83 5.55 8.47 5.67
CA ASP A 83 6.63 7.57 5.25
C ASP A 83 6.26 6.65 4.07
N GLY A 84 4.97 6.50 3.74
CA GLY A 84 4.52 5.61 2.65
C GLY A 84 3.11 5.08 2.84
N PHE A 85 2.95 3.75 2.79
CA PHE A 85 1.67 3.09 3.01
C PHE A 85 1.42 2.80 4.48
N GLY A 86 0.17 2.96 4.89
CA GLY A 86 -0.35 2.51 6.17
C GLY A 86 -1.25 1.29 6.04
N HIS A 87 -1.06 0.28 6.90
CA HIS A 87 -1.94 -0.86 7.03
C HIS A 87 -3.01 -0.57 8.07
N TYR A 88 -4.27 -0.74 7.71
CA TYR A 88 -5.40 -0.51 8.62
C TYR A 88 -5.36 -1.46 9.80
N PRO A 89 -5.34 -0.94 11.04
CA PRO A 89 -5.43 -1.78 12.23
C PRO A 89 -6.69 -2.65 12.22
N GLY A 90 -6.53 -3.93 12.52
CA GLY A 90 -7.64 -4.89 12.56
C GLY A 90 -8.00 -5.50 11.20
N SER A 91 -7.45 -5.01 10.08
CA SER A 91 -7.57 -5.70 8.80
C SER A 91 -6.58 -6.88 8.72
N ALA A 92 -6.80 -7.81 7.78
CA ALA A 92 -5.97 -9.00 7.65
C ALA A 92 -4.51 -8.66 7.34
N ALA A 93 -3.56 -9.51 7.77
CA ALA A 93 -2.17 -9.40 7.34
C ALA A 93 -2.00 -9.89 5.88
N PRO A 94 -0.88 -9.56 5.20
CA PRO A 94 -0.64 -10.01 3.84
C PRO A 94 -0.79 -11.54 3.70
N GLY A 95 -1.56 -11.97 2.71
CA GLY A 95 -1.81 -13.38 2.41
C GLY A 95 -2.72 -14.12 3.38
N GLN A 96 -3.23 -13.49 4.42
CA GLN A 96 -4.20 -14.10 5.34
C GLN A 96 -5.62 -14.04 4.80
N VAL A 97 -6.49 -14.90 5.33
CA VAL A 97 -7.93 -14.84 5.08
C VAL A 97 -8.48 -13.51 5.58
N GLY A 98 -9.32 -12.88 4.79
CA GLY A 98 -9.87 -11.55 5.01
C GLY A 98 -9.32 -10.54 4.01
N ASN A 99 -9.40 -9.27 4.35
CA ASN A 99 -9.02 -8.16 3.49
C ASN A 99 -7.78 -7.45 4.05
N TYR A 100 -6.68 -7.49 3.33
CA TYR A 100 -5.49 -6.70 3.63
C TYR A 100 -5.70 -5.28 3.12
N ALA A 101 -6.18 -4.39 4.00
CA ALA A 101 -6.52 -3.02 3.65
C ALA A 101 -5.34 -2.08 3.92
N ILE A 102 -4.91 -1.36 2.90
CA ILE A 102 -3.81 -0.39 2.97
C ILE A 102 -4.19 0.94 2.32
N THR A 103 -3.59 2.01 2.82
CA THR A 103 -3.81 3.37 2.33
C THR A 103 -2.50 4.13 2.16
N ALA A 104 -2.48 5.10 1.26
CA ALA A 104 -1.36 6.04 1.11
C ALA A 104 -1.86 7.38 0.58
N HIS A 105 -1.00 8.39 0.67
CA HIS A 105 -1.29 9.69 0.07
C HIS A 105 -1.30 9.65 -1.46
N ARG A 106 -2.14 10.51 -2.06
CA ARG A 106 -2.20 10.70 -3.51
C ARG A 106 -1.42 11.92 -3.99
N VAL A 107 -1.36 12.98 -3.18
CA VAL A 107 -0.87 14.30 -3.62
C VAL A 107 0.19 14.92 -2.70
N THR A 108 0.63 14.19 -1.69
CA THR A 108 1.63 14.65 -0.72
C THR A 108 2.54 13.50 -0.30
N HIS A 109 3.65 13.82 0.36
CA HIS A 109 4.57 12.84 0.94
C HIS A 109 5.06 11.81 -0.08
N GLY A 110 5.53 12.29 -1.25
CA GLY A 110 6.00 11.45 -2.33
C GLY A 110 4.87 10.76 -3.12
N GLU A 111 3.63 11.13 -2.88
CA GLU A 111 2.47 10.77 -3.70
C GLU A 111 2.39 9.27 -4.08
N PRO A 112 2.48 8.33 -3.14
CA PRO A 112 2.62 6.90 -3.48
C PRO A 112 1.48 6.37 -4.35
N LEU A 113 0.26 6.91 -4.20
CA LEU A 113 -0.91 6.54 -5.00
C LEU A 113 -1.35 7.62 -6.00
N ARG A 114 -0.41 8.47 -6.47
CA ARG A 114 -0.72 9.49 -7.49
C ARG A 114 -1.35 8.89 -8.73
N ALA A 115 -0.77 7.80 -9.23
CA ALA A 115 -1.20 7.11 -10.42
C ALA A 115 -2.29 6.05 -10.15
N MET A 116 -2.98 6.11 -9.00
CA MET A 116 -4.08 5.19 -8.68
C MET A 116 -5.14 5.12 -9.81
N PRO A 117 -5.55 6.23 -10.46
CA PRO A 117 -6.52 6.16 -11.56
C PRO A 117 -6.08 5.33 -12.77
N ASP A 118 -4.77 5.11 -12.94
CA ASP A 118 -4.22 4.35 -14.06
C ASP A 118 -4.25 2.83 -13.82
N LEU A 119 -4.59 2.39 -12.60
CA LEU A 119 -4.73 0.97 -12.27
C LEU A 119 -5.93 0.35 -12.96
N GLN A 120 -5.73 -0.85 -13.47
CA GLN A 120 -6.74 -1.61 -14.20
C GLN A 120 -6.93 -3.01 -13.62
N PRO A 121 -8.09 -3.64 -13.82
CA PRO A 121 -8.26 -5.06 -13.53
C PRO A 121 -7.16 -5.88 -14.22
N GLY A 122 -6.57 -6.82 -13.48
CA GLY A 122 -5.43 -7.63 -13.92
C GLY A 122 -4.06 -7.07 -13.56
N ASP A 123 -3.95 -5.83 -13.10
CA ASP A 123 -2.68 -5.28 -12.62
C ASP A 123 -2.24 -5.98 -11.33
N LYS A 124 -0.93 -6.12 -11.18
CA LYS A 124 -0.34 -6.77 -10.02
C LYS A 124 0.01 -5.77 -8.93
N VAL A 125 -0.31 -6.16 -7.69
CA VAL A 125 0.16 -5.52 -6.46
C VAL A 125 0.98 -6.57 -5.72
N ILE A 126 2.27 -6.31 -5.54
CA ILE A 126 3.21 -7.23 -4.91
C ILE A 126 3.53 -6.70 -3.53
N VAL A 127 3.28 -7.50 -2.51
CA VAL A 127 3.60 -7.17 -1.12
C VAL A 127 4.70 -8.12 -0.65
N GLU A 128 5.85 -7.56 -0.31
CA GLU A 128 6.99 -8.30 0.21
C GLU A 128 7.09 -8.13 1.72
N THR A 129 7.35 -9.24 2.41
CA THR A 129 7.68 -9.29 3.83
C THR A 129 9.07 -9.93 4.01
N ALA A 130 9.54 -10.04 5.25
CA ALA A 130 10.78 -10.73 5.54
C ALA A 130 10.79 -12.20 5.05
N THR A 131 9.62 -12.87 5.08
CA THR A 131 9.51 -14.33 4.88
C THR A 131 8.80 -14.74 3.60
N ALA A 132 8.09 -13.83 2.94
CA ALA A 132 7.31 -14.19 1.76
C ALA A 132 7.05 -12.98 0.83
N VAL A 133 6.73 -13.31 -0.41
CA VAL A 133 6.22 -12.40 -1.44
C VAL A 133 4.80 -12.81 -1.77
N TYR A 134 3.86 -11.87 -1.61
CA TYR A 134 2.45 -12.05 -1.90
C TYR A 134 2.14 -11.27 -3.17
N THR A 135 1.68 -11.96 -4.21
CA THR A 135 1.24 -11.32 -5.44
C THR A 135 -0.29 -11.30 -5.47
N TYR A 136 -0.85 -10.12 -5.44
CA TYR A 136 -2.27 -9.88 -5.66
C TYR A 136 -2.50 -9.43 -7.10
N VAL A 137 -3.69 -9.71 -7.63
CA VAL A 137 -4.18 -9.17 -8.89
C VAL A 137 -5.41 -8.33 -8.62
N LEU A 138 -5.48 -7.16 -9.24
CA LEU A 138 -6.64 -6.26 -9.09
C LEU A 138 -7.84 -6.79 -9.84
N ASP A 139 -8.99 -6.75 -9.19
CA ASP A 139 -10.30 -7.10 -9.73
C ASP A 139 -11.03 -5.87 -10.27
N THR A 140 -10.66 -4.67 -9.77
CA THR A 140 -11.28 -3.39 -10.15
C THR A 140 -10.21 -2.38 -10.52
N GLY A 141 -10.58 -1.39 -11.34
CA GLY A 141 -9.72 -0.25 -11.64
C GLY A 141 -9.56 0.69 -10.45
N GLY A 142 -8.58 1.58 -10.53
CA GLY A 142 -8.25 2.50 -9.45
C GLY A 142 -9.21 3.69 -9.34
N ASP A 143 -10.02 3.96 -10.36
CA ASP A 143 -11.02 5.02 -10.42
C ASP A 143 -12.47 4.51 -10.60
N ASP A 144 -12.66 3.18 -10.61
CA ASP A 144 -13.98 2.54 -10.75
C ASP A 144 -14.90 2.82 -9.56
N LEU A 145 -14.35 3.08 -8.37
CA LEU A 145 -15.08 3.29 -7.14
C LEU A 145 -14.54 4.46 -6.34
N VAL A 146 -15.41 5.42 -6.09
CA VAL A 146 -15.18 6.51 -5.13
C VAL A 146 -16.24 6.40 -4.03
N VAL A 147 -15.78 6.43 -2.79
CA VAL A 147 -16.64 6.43 -1.59
C VAL A 147 -16.33 7.62 -0.72
N ASP A 148 -17.32 8.11 0.00
CA ASP A 148 -17.11 9.09 1.05
C ASP A 148 -16.57 8.44 2.34
N LYS A 149 -16.40 9.23 3.39
CA LYS A 149 -15.91 8.76 4.70
C LYS A 149 -16.78 7.67 5.36
N SER A 150 -18.03 7.46 4.90
CA SER A 150 -18.90 6.38 5.38
C SER A 150 -18.57 5.02 4.76
N GLY A 151 -17.68 5.00 3.77
CA GLY A 151 -17.28 3.80 3.01
C GLY A 151 -16.43 2.79 3.79
N VAL A 152 -16.60 2.69 5.12
CA VAL A 152 -15.88 1.73 5.98
C VAL A 152 -16.07 0.27 5.58
N TRP A 153 -17.11 -0.05 4.81
CA TRP A 153 -17.34 -1.38 4.27
C TRP A 153 -16.19 -1.85 3.36
N THR A 154 -15.47 -0.92 2.72
CA THR A 154 -14.37 -1.22 1.80
C THR A 154 -13.16 -1.87 2.48
N ILE A 155 -12.99 -1.66 3.78
CA ILE A 155 -11.90 -2.23 4.58
C ILE A 155 -12.33 -3.41 5.46
N GLN A 156 -13.61 -3.82 5.38
CA GLN A 156 -14.10 -5.00 6.10
C GLN A 156 -13.44 -6.28 5.58
N PRO A 157 -13.42 -7.37 6.36
CA PRO A 157 -12.83 -8.65 5.94
C PRO A 157 -13.39 -9.18 4.61
N HIS A 158 -14.68 -8.93 4.36
CA HIS A 158 -15.37 -9.24 3.10
C HIS A 158 -16.13 -7.99 2.64
N PRO A 159 -15.47 -7.10 1.85
CA PRO A 159 -16.09 -5.87 1.39
C PRO A 159 -17.35 -6.17 0.57
N HIS A 160 -18.45 -5.57 0.97
CA HIS A 160 -19.73 -5.68 0.27
C HIS A 160 -20.34 -4.29 0.12
N ASN A 161 -20.59 -3.88 -1.13
CA ASN A 161 -21.15 -2.57 -1.41
C ASN A 161 -22.64 -2.56 -1.08
N PRO A 162 -23.08 -1.81 -0.06
CA PRO A 162 -24.48 -1.78 0.36
C PRO A 162 -25.40 -1.17 -0.70
N SER A 163 -24.86 -0.37 -1.62
CA SER A 163 -25.59 0.25 -2.73
C SER A 163 -25.56 -0.59 -4.01
N GLY A 164 -24.85 -1.73 -3.99
CA GLY A 164 -24.56 -2.51 -5.19
C GLY A 164 -23.46 -1.88 -6.06
N GLY A 165 -23.14 -2.50 -7.20
CA GLY A 165 -22.12 -2.01 -8.13
C GLY A 165 -20.72 -2.54 -7.78
N VAL A 166 -19.70 -1.68 -7.83
CA VAL A 166 -18.29 -2.07 -7.71
C VAL A 166 -17.97 -2.61 -6.33
N GLN A 167 -17.47 -3.83 -6.29
CA GLN A 167 -17.02 -4.57 -5.11
C GLN A 167 -16.15 -5.76 -5.56
N PRO A 168 -15.43 -6.46 -4.65
CA PRO A 168 -14.74 -7.69 -5.01
C PRO A 168 -15.70 -8.71 -5.61
N PRO A 169 -15.34 -9.38 -6.72
CA PRO A 169 -16.19 -10.42 -7.29
C PRO A 169 -16.24 -11.64 -6.35
N ARG A 170 -17.34 -12.38 -6.36
CA ARG A 170 -17.48 -13.59 -5.53
C ARG A 170 -16.43 -14.66 -5.82
N SER A 171 -15.87 -14.65 -7.03
CA SER A 171 -14.78 -15.54 -7.46
C SER A 171 -13.41 -15.15 -6.91
N ALA A 172 -13.26 -13.98 -6.31
CA ALA A 172 -12.00 -13.50 -5.74
C ALA A 172 -11.48 -14.33 -4.56
N GLY A 173 -12.34 -15.19 -3.99
CA GLY A 173 -12.00 -15.97 -2.81
C GLY A 173 -12.03 -15.15 -1.53
N ASP A 174 -11.25 -15.56 -0.53
CA ASP A 174 -11.29 -15.03 0.84
C ASP A 174 -10.01 -14.30 1.27
N ARG A 175 -9.05 -14.11 0.37
CA ARG A 175 -7.76 -13.43 0.63
C ARG A 175 -7.66 -12.19 -0.25
N LEU A 176 -8.19 -11.11 0.26
CA LEU A 176 -8.39 -9.88 -0.51
C LEU A 176 -7.33 -8.82 -0.17
N ILE A 177 -7.18 -7.85 -1.07
CA ILE A 177 -6.48 -6.60 -0.85
C ILE A 177 -7.38 -5.43 -1.21
N THR A 178 -7.30 -4.36 -0.41
CA THR A 178 -7.91 -3.07 -0.73
C THR A 178 -6.84 -1.98 -0.73
N LEU A 179 -6.73 -1.27 -1.84
CA LEU A 179 -5.98 -0.02 -1.94
C LEU A 179 -6.95 1.14 -1.76
N THR A 180 -6.60 2.11 -0.93
CA THR A 180 -7.41 3.32 -0.75
C THR A 180 -6.54 4.58 -0.71
N THR A 181 -7.02 5.67 -1.29
CA THR A 181 -6.37 6.98 -1.29
C THR A 181 -7.39 8.11 -1.43
N CYS A 182 -6.97 9.37 -1.29
CA CYS A 182 -7.85 10.51 -1.54
C CYS A 182 -8.30 10.56 -3.01
N ALA A 183 -9.60 10.76 -3.25
CA ALA A 183 -10.15 10.83 -4.59
C ALA A 183 -9.80 12.13 -5.30
N SER A 184 -9.70 13.25 -4.57
CA SER A 184 -9.41 14.57 -5.13
C SER A 184 -7.98 15.02 -4.83
N LEU A 185 -7.46 15.89 -5.70
CA LEU A 185 -6.21 16.64 -5.49
C LEU A 185 -6.39 17.79 -4.49
N VAL A 186 -7.63 18.15 -4.18
CA VAL A 186 -8.01 19.14 -3.16
C VAL A 186 -8.69 18.38 -2.03
N HIS A 187 -8.49 18.81 -0.80
CA HIS A 187 -9.03 18.16 0.40
C HIS A 187 -10.52 17.80 0.26
N THR A 188 -10.79 16.52 0.02
CA THR A 188 -12.12 15.93 0.08
C THR A 188 -12.09 14.70 0.99
N ASP A 189 -13.23 14.40 1.60
CA ASP A 189 -13.42 13.18 2.38
C ASP A 189 -13.55 11.93 1.48
N ASP A 190 -13.60 12.12 0.15
CA ASP A 190 -13.78 11.06 -0.81
C ASP A 190 -12.52 10.22 -0.98
N ARG A 191 -12.69 8.92 -1.16
CA ARG A 191 -11.62 7.93 -1.30
C ARG A 191 -11.81 7.13 -2.58
N MET A 192 -10.75 7.03 -3.37
CA MET A 192 -10.66 6.06 -4.46
C MET A 192 -10.31 4.70 -3.86
N ILE A 193 -10.96 3.66 -4.39
CA ILE A 193 -10.83 2.29 -3.89
C ILE A 193 -10.53 1.36 -5.06
N ALA A 194 -9.52 0.51 -4.91
CA ALA A 194 -9.31 -0.64 -5.79
C ALA A 194 -9.27 -1.92 -4.96
N PHE A 195 -9.97 -2.95 -5.44
CA PHE A 195 -9.99 -4.27 -4.84
C PHE A 195 -9.17 -5.25 -5.67
N GLY A 196 -8.62 -6.24 -5.01
CA GLY A 196 -7.96 -7.36 -5.64
C GLY A 196 -7.96 -8.58 -4.74
N HIS A 197 -7.45 -9.70 -5.28
CA HIS A 197 -7.32 -10.95 -4.55
C HIS A 197 -5.92 -11.54 -4.67
N LEU A 198 -5.57 -12.42 -3.74
CA LEU A 198 -4.29 -13.10 -3.72
C LEU A 198 -4.20 -14.11 -4.86
N LEU A 199 -3.24 -13.89 -5.76
CA LEU A 199 -2.92 -14.79 -6.87
C LEU A 199 -1.93 -15.88 -6.45
N SER A 200 -0.87 -15.49 -5.73
CA SER A 200 0.19 -16.42 -5.32
C SER A 200 0.97 -15.96 -4.10
N THR A 201 1.58 -16.91 -3.42
CA THR A 201 2.53 -16.68 -2.33
C THR A 201 3.81 -17.43 -2.60
N THR A 202 4.95 -16.75 -2.57
CA THR A 202 6.27 -17.35 -2.68
C THR A 202 7.04 -17.11 -1.38
N ARG A 203 7.48 -18.17 -0.70
CA ARG A 203 8.33 -18.04 0.49
C ARG A 203 9.73 -17.61 0.08
N LYS A 204 10.34 -16.74 0.86
CA LYS A 204 11.77 -16.40 0.76
C LYS A 204 12.55 -17.48 1.48
N SER A 205 13.61 -17.95 0.85
CA SER A 205 14.58 -18.93 1.40
C SER A 205 15.65 -18.21 2.21
#